data_5b1d1f2672afbc1a9f1726f9d3aeb196
#
_entry.id   5b1d1f2672afbc1a9f1726f9d3aeb196
#
_cell.length_a   1.000
_cell.length_b   1.000
_cell.length_c   1.000
_cell.angle_alpha   90.00
_cell.angle_beta   90.00
_cell.angle_gamma   90.00
#
_symmetry.space_group_name_H-M   'P 1'
#
loop_
_entity.id
_entity.type
_entity.pdbx_description
1 polymer ?
#
loop_
_entity_poly.entity_id
_entity_poly.type
_entity_poly.pdbx_seq_one_letter_code
_entity_poly.pdbx_strand_id
1 'polypeptide(L)'
;FQSAGQRCSALRVLFLQDDIAEEIIQMIIGGMKELQVGDPANLRTDIGPVIDQKALSDLKSHSEFMQNNGRLLYKCELSNECSIGTFFAPHLYEIDNIGVLKQEVFGPVIHVVRYKADKLNQALEDINSTGFGLTSGVHSRVQTTSEKVIKTINAGNIYINRNTIGAVVGVQPFGGQGLSGTGPKAGGPSYIYRLAQQKLINHNQKLEKELDFNFSNIEPEQVIKKGIMPTLLTEKHKQLNSHISNRLKKVKAFVDLLLNDNSLELPNNFIKQIDLMINEVI
;
A
#
# COMPACT_ATOMS: atom_id res chain seq x y z
N PHE A 1 -17.68 -4.83 -2.37
CA PHE A 1 -18.33 -3.63 -2.97
C PHE A 1 -18.53 -2.47 -1.97
N GLN A 2 -18.12 -2.60 -0.70
CA GLN A 2 -18.22 -1.50 0.29
C GLN A 2 -17.68 -0.18 -0.26
N SER A 3 -18.32 0.94 0.11
CA SER A 3 -18.00 2.30 -0.39
C SER A 3 -18.03 2.37 -1.93
N ALA A 4 -18.94 1.62 -2.58
CA ALA A 4 -19.02 1.47 -4.03
C ALA A 4 -17.66 1.07 -4.67
N GLY A 5 -16.89 0.20 -4.01
CA GLY A 5 -15.56 -0.22 -4.48
C GLY A 5 -14.51 0.87 -4.50
N GLN A 6 -14.77 2.05 -3.91
CA GLN A 6 -13.89 3.21 -3.95
C GLN A 6 -12.93 3.25 -2.74
N ARG A 7 -12.27 2.12 -2.48
CA ARG A 7 -11.16 2.03 -1.54
C ARG A 7 -9.92 1.54 -2.27
N CYS A 8 -8.78 2.03 -1.88
CA CYS A 8 -7.49 1.63 -2.44
C CYS A 8 -7.21 0.12 -2.31
N SER A 9 -7.76 -0.53 -1.27
CA SER A 9 -7.63 -1.97 -1.01
C SER A 9 -8.86 -2.78 -1.43
N ALA A 10 -9.81 -2.21 -2.16
CA ALA A 10 -10.95 -2.96 -2.67
C ALA A 10 -10.51 -4.01 -3.70
N LEU A 11 -11.18 -5.16 -3.69
CA LEU A 11 -10.90 -6.23 -4.65
C LEU A 11 -11.21 -5.76 -6.08
N ARG A 12 -10.22 -5.83 -6.96
CA ARG A 12 -10.33 -5.49 -8.38
C ARG A 12 -10.39 -6.72 -9.26
N VAL A 13 -9.52 -7.68 -8.96
CA VAL A 13 -9.40 -8.91 -9.73
C VAL A 13 -9.37 -10.10 -8.77
N LEU A 14 -10.15 -11.09 -9.06
CA LEU A 14 -10.26 -12.36 -8.33
C LEU A 14 -9.77 -13.50 -9.20
N PHE A 15 -8.64 -14.09 -8.87
CA PHE A 15 -8.15 -15.30 -9.51
C PHE A 15 -8.78 -16.51 -8.85
N LEU A 16 -9.46 -17.34 -9.63
CA LEU A 16 -10.11 -18.56 -9.18
C LEU A 16 -9.51 -19.78 -9.88
N GLN A 17 -9.17 -20.79 -9.08
CA GLN A 17 -8.80 -22.09 -9.63
C GLN A 17 -10.00 -22.73 -10.32
N ASP A 18 -9.81 -23.26 -11.53
CA ASP A 18 -10.90 -23.77 -12.38
C ASP A 18 -11.84 -24.73 -11.65
N ASP A 19 -11.27 -25.64 -10.84
CA ASP A 19 -12.02 -26.70 -10.17
C ASP A 19 -13.11 -26.20 -9.20
N ILE A 20 -12.93 -24.96 -8.68
CA ILE A 20 -13.86 -24.34 -7.71
C ILE A 20 -14.49 -23.06 -8.23
N ALA A 21 -14.08 -22.60 -9.41
CA ALA A 21 -14.43 -21.27 -9.92
C ALA A 21 -15.96 -21.12 -10.06
N GLU A 22 -16.63 -22.10 -10.63
CA GLU A 22 -18.07 -22.00 -10.87
C GLU A 22 -18.87 -21.90 -9.58
N GLU A 23 -18.56 -22.73 -8.59
CA GLU A 23 -19.24 -22.70 -7.29
C GLU A 23 -19.05 -21.35 -6.58
N ILE A 24 -17.82 -20.82 -6.59
CA ILE A 24 -17.51 -19.51 -5.97
C ILE A 24 -18.22 -18.39 -6.72
N ILE A 25 -18.24 -18.40 -8.06
CA ILE A 25 -18.95 -17.40 -8.86
C ILE A 25 -20.43 -17.41 -8.52
N GLN A 26 -21.06 -18.57 -8.41
CA GLN A 26 -22.48 -18.68 -8.04
C GLN A 26 -22.74 -18.17 -6.62
N MET A 27 -21.83 -18.40 -5.67
CA MET A 27 -21.94 -17.86 -4.32
C MET A 27 -21.81 -16.31 -4.34
N ILE A 28 -20.89 -15.76 -5.13
CA ILE A 28 -20.74 -14.31 -5.29
C ILE A 28 -22.01 -13.70 -5.89
N ILE A 29 -22.54 -14.31 -6.96
CA ILE A 29 -23.79 -13.87 -7.61
C ILE A 29 -24.95 -13.92 -6.60
N GLY A 30 -25.04 -14.99 -5.81
CA GLY A 30 -26.03 -15.09 -4.75
C GLY A 30 -25.95 -13.93 -3.76
N GLY A 31 -24.74 -13.63 -3.27
CA GLY A 31 -24.50 -12.46 -2.40
C GLY A 31 -24.80 -11.12 -3.10
N MET A 32 -24.49 -10.99 -4.39
CA MET A 32 -24.77 -9.76 -5.15
C MET A 32 -26.27 -9.50 -5.35
N LYS A 33 -27.09 -10.55 -5.40
CA LYS A 33 -28.56 -10.43 -5.52
C LYS A 33 -29.21 -9.82 -4.29
N GLU A 34 -28.58 -9.97 -3.12
CA GLU A 34 -29.07 -9.40 -1.87
C GLU A 34 -28.65 -7.93 -1.68
N LEU A 35 -27.69 -7.42 -2.49
CA LEU A 35 -27.18 -6.05 -2.35
C LEU A 35 -28.22 -5.03 -2.80
N GLN A 36 -28.46 -4.03 -1.94
CA GLN A 36 -29.30 -2.88 -2.23
C GLN A 36 -28.44 -1.66 -2.55
N VAL A 37 -28.61 -1.16 -3.77
CA VAL A 37 -27.95 0.08 -4.23
C VAL A 37 -28.94 1.23 -4.04
N GLY A 38 -28.55 2.30 -3.36
CA GLY A 38 -29.47 3.39 -3.09
C GLY A 38 -28.86 4.52 -2.24
N ASP A 39 -29.75 5.37 -1.70
CA ASP A 39 -29.39 6.47 -0.83
C ASP A 39 -28.72 5.94 0.45
N PRO A 40 -27.46 6.34 0.74
CA PRO A 40 -26.72 5.91 1.93
C PRO A 40 -27.33 6.41 3.26
N ALA A 41 -28.26 7.33 3.25
CA ALA A 41 -29.03 7.70 4.44
C ALA A 41 -30.01 6.60 4.90
N ASN A 42 -30.37 5.68 4.02
CA ASN A 42 -31.19 4.55 4.35
C ASN A 42 -30.36 3.40 4.93
N LEU A 43 -30.73 2.89 6.10
CA LEU A 43 -30.02 1.78 6.77
C LEU A 43 -30.01 0.47 5.96
N ARG A 44 -30.95 0.29 5.03
CA ARG A 44 -31.01 -0.88 4.14
C ARG A 44 -30.06 -0.82 2.96
N THR A 45 -29.44 0.37 2.70
CA THR A 45 -28.54 0.54 1.55
C THR A 45 -27.17 -0.04 1.85
N ASP A 46 -26.74 -0.97 1.02
CA ASP A 46 -25.41 -1.58 1.09
C ASP A 46 -24.38 -0.78 0.29
N ILE A 47 -24.82 -0.20 -0.83
CA ILE A 47 -23.92 0.48 -1.78
C ILE A 47 -24.53 1.82 -2.18
N GLY A 48 -23.80 2.90 -1.88
CA GLY A 48 -24.12 4.25 -2.26
C GLY A 48 -23.60 4.66 -3.65
N PRO A 49 -23.66 5.96 -3.98
CA PRO A 49 -23.17 6.48 -5.25
C PRO A 49 -21.63 6.45 -5.34
N VAL A 50 -21.10 6.54 -6.56
CA VAL A 50 -19.70 6.89 -6.78
C VAL A 50 -19.50 8.40 -6.59
N ILE A 51 -18.23 8.81 -6.38
CA ILE A 51 -17.91 10.15 -5.87
C ILE A 51 -18.40 11.31 -6.75
N ASP A 52 -18.34 11.17 -8.08
CA ASP A 52 -18.72 12.22 -9.02
C ASP A 52 -19.14 11.69 -10.40
N GLN A 53 -19.51 12.61 -11.28
CA GLN A 53 -19.92 12.30 -12.66
C GLN A 53 -18.77 11.76 -13.51
N LYS A 54 -17.52 12.17 -13.21
CA LYS A 54 -16.35 11.63 -13.93
C LYS A 54 -16.16 10.16 -13.60
N ALA A 55 -16.21 9.79 -12.33
CA ALA A 55 -16.11 8.38 -11.90
C ALA A 55 -17.23 7.53 -12.52
N LEU A 56 -18.46 8.07 -12.54
CA LEU A 56 -19.57 7.38 -13.20
C LEU A 56 -19.35 7.20 -14.71
N SER A 57 -18.84 8.23 -15.39
CA SER A 57 -18.53 8.17 -16.83
C SER A 57 -17.43 7.15 -17.11
N ASP A 58 -16.35 7.15 -16.32
CA ASP A 58 -15.23 6.22 -16.47
C ASP A 58 -15.71 4.76 -16.30
N LEU A 59 -16.59 4.50 -15.34
CA LEU A 59 -17.19 3.17 -15.12
C LEU A 59 -18.13 2.74 -16.24
N LYS A 60 -18.92 3.67 -16.80
CA LYS A 60 -19.74 3.40 -17.98
C LYS A 60 -18.89 3.05 -19.19
N SER A 61 -17.86 3.83 -19.46
CA SER A 61 -16.91 3.55 -20.56
C SER A 61 -16.22 2.19 -20.37
N HIS A 62 -15.84 1.86 -19.11
CA HIS A 62 -15.31 0.53 -18.81
C HIS A 62 -16.34 -0.57 -19.08
N SER A 63 -17.59 -0.37 -18.69
CA SER A 63 -18.67 -1.36 -18.95
C SER A 63 -18.90 -1.56 -20.46
N GLU A 64 -18.82 -0.50 -21.26
CA GLU A 64 -18.89 -0.59 -22.74
C GLU A 64 -17.67 -1.35 -23.30
N PHE A 65 -16.47 -1.05 -22.81
CA PHE A 65 -15.25 -1.78 -23.19
C PHE A 65 -15.37 -3.26 -22.90
N MET A 66 -15.94 -3.64 -21.76
CA MET A 66 -16.11 -5.02 -21.32
C MET A 66 -17.09 -5.82 -22.19
N GLN A 67 -17.98 -5.18 -22.97
CA GLN A 67 -18.87 -5.90 -23.88
C GLN A 67 -18.11 -6.72 -24.94
N ASN A 68 -16.91 -6.27 -25.32
CA ASN A 68 -16.08 -6.94 -26.32
C ASN A 68 -14.82 -7.62 -25.72
N ASN A 69 -14.53 -7.41 -24.43
CA ASN A 69 -13.28 -7.83 -23.81
C ASN A 69 -13.46 -8.69 -22.55
N GLY A 70 -14.70 -9.04 -22.25
CA GLY A 70 -15.02 -9.91 -21.11
C GLY A 70 -16.44 -10.46 -21.19
N ARG A 71 -16.76 -11.35 -20.30
CA ARG A 71 -18.09 -11.94 -20.15
C ARG A 71 -18.75 -11.36 -18.91
N LEU A 72 -19.89 -10.68 -19.08
CA LEU A 72 -20.70 -10.27 -17.93
C LEU A 72 -21.31 -11.50 -17.26
N LEU A 73 -20.93 -11.74 -16.01
CA LEU A 73 -21.48 -12.83 -15.19
C LEU A 73 -22.74 -12.39 -14.45
N TYR A 74 -22.69 -11.19 -13.86
CA TYR A 74 -23.83 -10.60 -13.15
C TYR A 74 -23.70 -9.09 -13.04
N LYS A 75 -24.86 -8.44 -12.99
CA LYS A 75 -25.01 -7.00 -12.75
C LYS A 75 -26.18 -6.80 -11.80
N CYS A 76 -25.96 -6.04 -10.71
CA CYS A 76 -27.05 -5.67 -9.82
C CYS A 76 -28.05 -4.73 -10.50
N GLU A 77 -29.31 -4.77 -10.06
CA GLU A 77 -30.33 -3.87 -10.51
C GLU A 77 -30.21 -2.52 -9.77
N LEU A 78 -30.56 -1.44 -10.47
CA LEU A 78 -30.72 -0.12 -9.86
C LEU A 78 -32.21 0.19 -9.75
N SER A 79 -32.63 0.65 -8.59
CA SER A 79 -33.97 1.17 -8.39
C SER A 79 -34.17 2.51 -9.13
N ASN A 80 -35.42 2.91 -9.33
CA ASN A 80 -35.75 4.22 -9.92
C ASN A 80 -35.18 5.40 -9.12
N GLU A 81 -34.98 5.26 -7.83
CA GLU A 81 -34.35 6.26 -6.96
C GLU A 81 -32.90 6.56 -7.37
N CYS A 82 -32.20 5.59 -7.96
CA CYS A 82 -30.84 5.76 -8.46
C CYS A 82 -30.75 6.51 -9.81
N SER A 83 -31.88 6.96 -10.38
CA SER A 83 -31.89 7.78 -11.60
C SER A 83 -31.33 9.18 -11.37
N ILE A 84 -31.36 9.65 -10.12
CA ILE A 84 -30.80 10.94 -9.70
C ILE A 84 -29.51 10.66 -8.91
N GLY A 85 -28.40 11.26 -9.34
CA GLY A 85 -27.10 11.09 -8.70
C GLY A 85 -26.09 10.30 -9.55
N THR A 86 -25.05 9.80 -8.88
CA THR A 86 -23.91 9.14 -9.53
C THR A 86 -23.86 7.63 -9.21
N PHE A 87 -24.99 6.96 -9.35
CA PHE A 87 -25.09 5.55 -9.04
C PHE A 87 -24.58 4.66 -10.19
N PHE A 88 -23.79 3.66 -9.84
CA PHE A 88 -23.33 2.64 -10.76
C PHE A 88 -23.62 1.26 -10.17
N ALA A 89 -24.31 0.42 -10.93
CA ALA A 89 -24.64 -0.94 -10.50
C ALA A 89 -23.35 -1.76 -10.30
N PRO A 90 -23.21 -2.55 -9.23
CA PRO A 90 -22.14 -3.53 -9.11
C PRO A 90 -22.13 -4.51 -10.27
N HIS A 91 -20.96 -4.75 -10.86
CA HIS A 91 -20.74 -5.67 -11.95
C HIS A 91 -19.73 -6.75 -11.58
N LEU A 92 -19.98 -7.96 -12.04
CA LEU A 92 -19.04 -9.08 -12.02
C LEU A 92 -18.78 -9.51 -13.46
N TYR A 93 -17.55 -9.39 -13.90
CA TYR A 93 -17.08 -9.82 -15.22
C TYR A 93 -16.13 -11.01 -15.09
N GLU A 94 -16.08 -11.85 -16.09
CA GLU A 94 -15.00 -12.79 -16.31
C GLU A 94 -14.14 -12.31 -17.50
N ILE A 95 -12.84 -12.38 -17.36
CA ILE A 95 -11.86 -12.01 -18.38
C ILE A 95 -10.83 -13.13 -18.56
N ASP A 96 -10.31 -13.28 -19.77
CA ASP A 96 -9.36 -14.34 -20.10
C ASP A 96 -8.03 -14.19 -19.35
N ASN A 97 -7.57 -12.95 -19.17
CA ASN A 97 -6.34 -12.64 -18.46
C ASN A 97 -6.36 -11.20 -17.93
N ILE A 98 -5.54 -10.93 -16.91
CA ILE A 98 -5.47 -9.60 -16.27
C ILE A 98 -4.95 -8.51 -17.22
N GLY A 99 -4.21 -8.86 -18.27
CA GLY A 99 -3.68 -7.92 -19.27
C GLY A 99 -4.75 -7.20 -20.09
N VAL A 100 -6.02 -7.66 -20.05
CA VAL A 100 -7.17 -6.93 -20.57
C VAL A 100 -7.34 -5.59 -19.87
N LEU A 101 -7.03 -5.51 -18.57
CA LEU A 101 -7.16 -4.30 -17.75
C LEU A 101 -5.91 -3.43 -17.91
N LYS A 102 -6.05 -2.29 -18.59
CA LYS A 102 -4.94 -1.36 -18.85
C LYS A 102 -4.70 -0.37 -17.72
N GLN A 103 -5.69 -0.19 -16.84
CA GLN A 103 -5.65 0.73 -15.71
C GLN A 103 -6.52 0.20 -14.56
N GLU A 104 -6.39 0.78 -13.39
CA GLU A 104 -7.26 0.49 -12.27
C GLU A 104 -8.70 0.91 -12.56
N VAL A 105 -9.66 0.02 -12.32
CA VAL A 105 -11.11 0.29 -12.43
C VAL A 105 -11.62 0.62 -11.03
N PHE A 106 -11.69 1.90 -10.70
CA PHE A 106 -12.00 2.39 -9.36
C PHE A 106 -13.51 2.54 -9.14
N GLY A 107 -14.16 1.43 -8.79
CA GLY A 107 -15.60 1.37 -8.61
C GLY A 107 -16.09 -0.02 -8.22
N PRO A 108 -17.41 -0.24 -8.19
CA PRO A 108 -18.00 -1.50 -7.77
C PRO A 108 -17.97 -2.55 -8.91
N VAL A 109 -16.78 -2.85 -9.40
CA VAL A 109 -16.55 -3.81 -10.49
C VAL A 109 -15.51 -4.82 -10.04
N ILE A 110 -15.82 -6.10 -10.18
CA ILE A 110 -14.90 -7.21 -9.94
C ILE A 110 -14.69 -7.96 -11.25
N HIS A 111 -13.44 -8.29 -11.53
CA HIS A 111 -13.05 -9.12 -12.66
C HIS A 111 -12.57 -10.47 -12.15
N VAL A 112 -13.07 -11.54 -12.72
CA VAL A 112 -12.67 -12.92 -12.44
C VAL A 112 -11.74 -13.39 -13.52
N VAL A 113 -10.61 -13.98 -13.13
CA VAL A 113 -9.68 -14.70 -13.99
C VAL A 113 -9.64 -16.14 -13.52
N ARG A 114 -9.89 -17.10 -14.41
CA ARG A 114 -9.74 -18.52 -14.08
C ARG A 114 -8.33 -19.00 -14.39
N TYR A 115 -7.81 -19.89 -13.55
CA TYR A 115 -6.52 -20.53 -13.79
C TYR A 115 -6.54 -22.02 -13.43
N LYS A 116 -5.78 -22.82 -14.15
CA LYS A 116 -5.63 -24.25 -13.85
C LYS A 116 -4.75 -24.46 -12.63
N ALA A 117 -5.00 -25.51 -11.85
CA ALA A 117 -4.27 -25.82 -10.61
C ALA A 117 -2.75 -25.86 -10.79
N ASP A 118 -2.25 -26.37 -11.91
CA ASP A 118 -0.83 -26.45 -12.27
C ASP A 118 -0.24 -25.11 -12.72
N LYS A 119 -1.06 -24.07 -12.95
CA LYS A 119 -0.68 -22.76 -13.47
C LYS A 119 -0.65 -21.65 -12.41
N LEU A 120 -0.62 -22.00 -11.12
CA LEU A 120 -0.52 -21.01 -10.04
C LEU A 120 0.67 -20.06 -10.21
N ASN A 121 1.84 -20.55 -10.63
CA ASN A 121 3.01 -19.69 -10.85
C ASN A 121 2.73 -18.62 -11.90
N GLN A 122 2.15 -19.01 -13.04
CA GLN A 122 1.79 -18.08 -14.11
C GLN A 122 0.80 -17.03 -13.61
N ALA A 123 -0.22 -17.44 -12.85
CA ALA A 123 -1.18 -16.50 -12.26
C ALA A 123 -0.50 -15.48 -11.34
N LEU A 124 0.49 -15.89 -10.55
CA LEU A 124 1.25 -14.97 -9.68
C LEU A 124 2.15 -14.02 -10.48
N GLU A 125 2.76 -14.50 -11.57
CA GLU A 125 3.53 -13.67 -12.49
C GLU A 125 2.64 -12.65 -13.21
N ASP A 126 1.48 -13.06 -13.67
CA ASP A 126 0.49 -12.19 -14.32
C ASP A 126 0.04 -11.08 -13.37
N ILE A 127 -0.22 -11.38 -12.09
CA ILE A 127 -0.55 -10.38 -11.08
C ILE A 127 0.60 -9.39 -10.91
N ASN A 128 1.84 -9.86 -10.75
CA ASN A 128 3.01 -9.01 -10.57
C ASN A 128 3.30 -8.15 -11.80
N SER A 129 3.00 -8.64 -13.01
CA SER A 129 3.23 -7.94 -14.28
C SER A 129 2.43 -6.65 -14.42
N THR A 130 1.35 -6.50 -13.65
CA THR A 130 0.55 -5.27 -13.65
C THR A 130 1.31 -4.06 -13.10
N GLY A 131 2.37 -4.27 -12.32
CA GLY A 131 3.13 -3.23 -11.62
C GLY A 131 2.41 -2.66 -10.39
N PHE A 132 1.13 -2.95 -10.18
CA PHE A 132 0.41 -2.58 -8.96
C PHE A 132 0.69 -3.55 -7.83
N GLY A 133 0.81 -3.03 -6.60
CA GLY A 133 1.14 -3.87 -5.46
C GLY A 133 0.77 -3.22 -4.12
N LEU A 134 -0.48 -2.81 -3.93
CA LEU A 134 -0.95 -2.29 -2.65
C LEU A 134 -1.34 -3.43 -1.72
N THR A 135 -2.38 -4.16 -2.09
CA THR A 135 -2.90 -5.28 -1.31
C THR A 135 -3.08 -6.51 -2.19
N SER A 136 -2.80 -7.66 -1.62
CA SER A 136 -3.14 -8.95 -2.20
C SER A 136 -3.71 -9.86 -1.12
N GLY A 137 -4.48 -10.84 -1.50
CA GLY A 137 -5.05 -11.83 -0.59
C GLY A 137 -4.98 -13.23 -1.16
N VAL A 138 -4.84 -14.21 -0.30
CA VAL A 138 -4.94 -15.62 -0.64
C VAL A 138 -5.88 -16.33 0.31
N HIS A 139 -6.80 -17.09 -0.24
CA HIS A 139 -7.69 -17.97 0.50
C HIS A 139 -7.32 -19.42 0.17
N SER A 140 -6.74 -20.13 1.13
CA SER A 140 -6.33 -21.52 0.98
C SER A 140 -6.26 -22.21 2.33
N ARG A 141 -6.64 -23.48 2.37
CA ARG A 141 -6.40 -24.36 3.51
C ARG A 141 -5.03 -25.05 3.46
N VAL A 142 -4.34 -24.92 2.33
CA VAL A 142 -3.01 -25.53 2.10
C VAL A 142 -1.94 -24.48 2.42
N GLN A 143 -1.23 -24.68 3.52
CA GLN A 143 -0.21 -23.75 4.01
C GLN A 143 0.88 -23.47 2.98
N THR A 144 1.39 -24.51 2.30
CA THR A 144 2.45 -24.36 1.30
C THR A 144 2.01 -23.48 0.12
N THR A 145 0.72 -23.48 -0.24
CA THR A 145 0.16 -22.56 -1.25
C THR A 145 0.21 -21.13 -0.76
N SER A 146 -0.23 -20.87 0.48
CA SER A 146 -0.17 -19.53 1.08
C SER A 146 1.25 -19.00 1.18
N GLU A 147 2.19 -19.83 1.64
CA GLU A 147 3.61 -19.48 1.72
C GLU A 147 4.21 -19.14 0.35
N LYS A 148 3.83 -19.90 -0.67
CA LYS A 148 4.27 -19.64 -2.04
C LYS A 148 3.75 -18.29 -2.54
N VAL A 149 2.48 -17.98 -2.32
CA VAL A 149 1.88 -16.70 -2.69
C VAL A 149 2.60 -15.55 -1.97
N ILE A 150 2.81 -15.66 -0.66
CA ILE A 150 3.51 -14.64 0.14
C ILE A 150 4.92 -14.36 -0.40
N LYS A 151 5.65 -15.40 -0.77
CA LYS A 151 7.03 -15.27 -1.28
C LYS A 151 7.11 -14.68 -2.69
N THR A 152 6.05 -14.80 -3.47
CA THR A 152 6.06 -14.46 -4.90
C THR A 152 5.39 -13.14 -5.21
N ILE A 153 4.31 -12.79 -4.50
CA ILE A 153 3.53 -11.59 -4.80
C ILE A 153 4.25 -10.31 -4.32
N ASN A 154 4.37 -9.35 -5.23
CA ASN A 154 4.93 -8.03 -4.97
C ASN A 154 3.86 -7.06 -4.48
N ALA A 155 3.33 -7.27 -3.28
CA ALA A 155 2.37 -6.39 -2.65
C ALA A 155 2.84 -5.93 -1.27
N GLY A 156 2.52 -4.68 -0.93
CA GLY A 156 2.89 -4.12 0.35
C GLY A 156 2.19 -4.80 1.53
N ASN A 157 0.92 -5.19 1.36
CA ASN A 157 0.16 -5.90 2.38
C ASN A 157 -0.47 -7.16 1.78
N ILE A 158 -0.14 -8.32 2.34
CA ILE A 158 -0.66 -9.62 1.91
C ILE A 158 -1.52 -10.19 3.05
N TYR A 159 -2.74 -10.59 2.70
CA TYR A 159 -3.72 -11.12 3.64
C TYR A 159 -3.99 -12.60 3.37
N ILE A 160 -4.03 -13.40 4.45
CA ILE A 160 -4.28 -14.84 4.37
C ILE A 160 -5.62 -15.14 5.02
N ASN A 161 -6.52 -15.77 4.26
CA ASN A 161 -7.84 -16.23 4.72
C ASN A 161 -8.67 -15.11 5.39
N ARG A 162 -8.51 -13.88 4.91
CA ARG A 162 -9.30 -12.70 5.32
C ARG A 162 -9.45 -11.72 4.17
N ASN A 163 -10.35 -10.76 4.31
CA ASN A 163 -10.52 -9.72 3.30
C ASN A 163 -9.30 -8.78 3.22
N THR A 164 -9.14 -8.10 2.09
CA THR A 164 -8.05 -7.16 1.81
C THR A 164 -8.33 -5.74 2.31
N ILE A 165 -9.55 -5.48 2.77
CA ILE A 165 -10.00 -4.19 3.32
C ILE A 165 -9.81 -4.22 4.84
N GLY A 166 -9.44 -3.08 5.44
CA GLY A 166 -9.43 -2.95 6.90
C GLY A 166 -8.04 -2.93 7.51
N ALA A 167 -7.13 -2.20 6.88
CA ALA A 167 -5.94 -1.75 7.57
C ALA A 167 -6.34 -0.84 8.74
N VAL A 168 -5.89 -1.18 9.94
CA VAL A 168 -6.19 -0.42 11.15
C VAL A 168 -4.96 0.36 11.55
N VAL A 169 -5.12 1.68 11.69
CA VAL A 169 -4.05 2.58 12.13
C VAL A 169 -3.52 2.14 13.50
N GLY A 170 -2.19 2.06 13.62
CA GLY A 170 -1.53 1.62 14.86
C GLY A 170 -1.45 0.09 15.05
N VAL A 171 -2.15 -0.69 14.24
CA VAL A 171 -2.10 -2.17 14.30
C VAL A 171 -1.15 -2.73 13.26
N GLN A 172 -1.20 -2.19 12.05
CA GLN A 172 -0.33 -2.65 10.96
C GLN A 172 0.10 -1.49 10.07
N PRO A 173 1.36 -1.46 9.61
CA PRO A 173 1.80 -0.54 8.58
C PRO A 173 1.05 -0.81 7.28
N PHE A 174 0.67 0.27 6.56
CA PHE A 174 -0.05 0.17 5.31
C PHE A 174 0.62 0.99 4.20
N GLY A 175 0.86 0.35 3.06
CA GLY A 175 1.45 1.00 1.90
C GLY A 175 1.82 -0.01 0.83
N GLY A 176 1.86 0.43 -0.43
CA GLY A 176 2.10 -0.40 -1.59
C GLY A 176 3.54 -0.38 -2.07
N GLN A 177 3.75 -1.13 -3.15
CA GLN A 177 4.99 -1.22 -3.92
C GLN A 177 4.72 -0.91 -5.40
N GLY A 178 5.76 -0.66 -6.17
CA GLY A 178 5.64 -0.37 -7.60
C GLY A 178 4.77 0.85 -7.86
N LEU A 179 3.78 0.71 -8.72
CA LEU A 179 2.82 1.79 -9.04
C LEU A 179 1.91 2.17 -7.86
N SER A 180 1.86 1.35 -6.81
CA SER A 180 1.00 1.56 -5.65
C SER A 180 1.70 2.17 -4.43
N GLY A 181 2.97 2.54 -4.53
CA GLY A 181 3.68 3.11 -3.39
C GLY A 181 5.05 3.66 -3.73
N THR A 182 5.44 4.72 -3.04
CA THR A 182 6.68 5.48 -3.30
C THR A 182 7.70 5.41 -2.16
N GLY A 183 7.46 4.60 -1.16
CA GLY A 183 8.39 4.53 -0.03
C GLY A 183 7.87 3.74 1.16
N PRO A 184 8.36 4.02 2.36
CA PRO A 184 8.02 3.26 3.55
C PRO A 184 6.53 3.36 3.86
N LYS A 185 5.97 2.26 4.37
CA LYS A 185 4.55 2.16 4.71
C LYS A 185 4.17 3.16 5.80
N ALA A 186 3.01 3.80 5.64
CA ALA A 186 2.43 4.66 6.66
C ALA A 186 2.21 3.88 7.97
N GLY A 187 2.57 4.49 9.09
CA GLY A 187 2.53 3.84 10.41
C GLY A 187 3.62 2.79 10.64
N GLY A 188 4.54 2.60 9.69
CA GLY A 188 5.67 1.70 9.83
C GLY A 188 6.91 2.38 10.44
N PRO A 189 7.86 1.59 10.97
CA PRO A 189 9.03 2.12 11.67
C PRO A 189 9.93 2.99 10.79
N SER A 190 9.98 2.73 9.48
CA SER A 190 10.83 3.47 8.55
C SER A 190 10.20 4.78 8.04
N TYR A 191 8.95 5.09 8.37
CA TYR A 191 8.26 6.27 7.84
C TYR A 191 8.80 7.58 8.43
N ILE A 192 9.12 7.59 9.72
CA ILE A 192 9.68 8.76 10.42
C ILE A 192 11.06 9.13 9.87
N TYR A 193 11.90 8.15 9.52
CA TYR A 193 13.22 8.41 8.95
C TYR A 193 13.13 9.20 7.64
N ARG A 194 12.16 8.92 6.80
CA ARG A 194 11.95 9.67 5.55
C ARG A 194 11.61 11.14 5.81
N LEU A 195 10.77 11.41 6.79
CA LEU A 195 10.43 12.78 7.19
C LEU A 195 11.64 13.50 7.79
N ALA A 196 12.43 12.82 8.61
CA ALA A 196 13.66 13.37 9.19
C ALA A 196 14.72 13.69 8.13
N GLN A 197 14.89 12.83 7.13
CA GLN A 197 15.81 13.02 6.02
C GLN A 197 15.45 14.25 5.18
N GLN A 198 14.18 14.46 4.86
CA GLN A 198 13.72 15.66 4.15
C GLN A 198 13.99 16.94 4.95
N LYS A 199 13.82 16.91 6.26
CA LYS A 199 14.08 18.06 7.13
C LYS A 199 15.57 18.41 7.20
N LEU A 200 16.46 17.42 7.25
CA LEU A 200 17.90 17.61 7.23
C LEU A 200 18.40 18.23 5.91
N ILE A 201 17.92 17.77 4.77
CA ILE A 201 18.23 18.32 3.45
C ILE A 201 17.80 19.80 3.37
N ASN A 202 16.58 20.11 3.80
CA ASN A 202 16.09 21.49 3.80
C ASN A 202 16.90 22.40 4.73
N HIS A 203 17.37 21.89 5.85
CA HIS A 203 18.21 22.65 6.80
C HIS A 203 19.59 22.93 6.20
N ASN A 204 20.20 21.94 5.56
CA ASN A 204 21.49 22.12 4.88
C ASN A 204 21.40 23.13 3.74
N GLN A 205 20.35 23.09 2.93
CA GLN A 205 20.12 24.10 1.87
C GLN A 205 19.98 25.53 2.44
N LYS A 206 19.35 25.66 3.60
CA LYS A 206 19.23 26.95 4.27
C LYS A 206 20.57 27.42 4.82
N LEU A 207 21.36 26.51 5.38
CA LEU A 207 22.71 26.80 5.88
C LEU A 207 23.66 27.21 4.73
N GLU A 208 23.62 26.52 3.60
CA GLU A 208 24.42 26.87 2.42
C GLU A 208 24.10 28.27 1.89
N LYS A 209 22.81 28.66 1.89
CA LYS A 209 22.38 30.01 1.50
C LYS A 209 22.78 31.09 2.49
N GLU A 210 22.75 30.79 3.79
CA GLU A 210 23.09 31.74 4.84
C GLU A 210 24.61 31.95 4.99
N LEU A 211 25.42 30.98 4.59
CA LEU A 211 26.87 31.02 4.74
C LEU A 211 27.62 31.38 3.45
N ASP A 212 26.93 31.52 2.32
CA ASP A 212 27.53 31.71 0.98
C ASP A 212 28.65 30.70 0.68
N PHE A 213 28.49 29.46 1.21
CA PHE A 213 29.49 28.41 1.20
C PHE A 213 29.07 27.32 0.21
N ASN A 214 29.81 27.17 -0.87
CA ASN A 214 29.58 26.18 -1.89
C ASN A 214 30.32 24.87 -1.56
N PHE A 215 29.64 23.91 -0.96
CA PHE A 215 30.20 22.60 -0.62
C PHE A 215 30.49 21.69 -1.83
N SER A 216 30.04 22.04 -3.03
CA SER A 216 30.23 21.24 -4.21
C SER A 216 31.68 21.08 -4.67
N ASN A 217 32.62 21.87 -4.13
CA ASN A 217 34.04 21.86 -4.49
C ASN A 217 34.97 21.29 -3.41
N ILE A 218 34.43 20.69 -2.34
CA ILE A 218 35.25 20.15 -1.26
C ILE A 218 35.19 18.60 -1.32
N GLU A 219 36.31 17.99 -1.65
CA GLU A 219 36.48 16.56 -1.58
C GLU A 219 36.28 16.06 -0.14
N PRO A 220 35.46 15.03 0.14
CA PRO A 220 35.16 14.55 1.49
C PRO A 220 36.41 14.22 2.33
N GLU A 221 37.48 13.75 1.69
CA GLU A 221 38.76 13.45 2.34
C GLU A 221 39.50 14.71 2.88
N GLN A 222 39.26 15.86 2.29
CA GLN A 222 39.87 17.10 2.73
C GLN A 222 39.22 17.67 4.00
N VAL A 223 37.93 17.43 4.19
CA VAL A 223 37.17 17.82 5.38
C VAL A 223 37.67 17.05 6.61
N ILE A 224 37.92 15.76 6.43
CA ILE A 224 38.40 14.87 7.51
C ILE A 224 39.85 15.13 7.86
N LYS A 225 40.74 15.36 6.89
CA LYS A 225 42.19 15.54 7.13
C LYS A 225 42.58 16.92 7.66
N LYS A 226 41.83 17.97 7.39
CA LYS A 226 42.21 19.35 7.77
C LYS A 226 41.65 19.83 9.09
N GLY A 227 40.86 19.06 9.81
CA GLY A 227 40.35 19.46 11.13
C GLY A 227 39.56 20.78 11.11
N ILE A 228 38.89 21.11 10.01
CA ILE A 228 38.21 22.42 9.83
C ILE A 228 36.94 22.51 10.69
N MET A 229 36.50 21.39 11.27
CA MET A 229 35.29 21.33 12.11
C MET A 229 35.34 22.15 13.43
N PRO A 230 36.46 22.34 14.13
CA PRO A 230 36.42 23.01 15.44
C PRO A 230 36.25 24.53 15.40
N THR A 231 36.64 25.20 14.32
CA THR A 231 36.77 26.67 14.30
C THR A 231 35.53 27.43 13.81
N LEU A 232 34.54 26.74 13.26
CA LEU A 232 33.31 27.33 12.69
C LEU A 232 32.05 27.15 13.55
N LEU A 233 32.18 26.60 14.77
CA LEU A 233 31.04 26.42 15.68
C LEU A 233 30.70 27.75 16.38
N THR A 234 29.80 28.51 15.75
CA THR A 234 29.13 29.63 16.41
C THR A 234 28.25 29.14 17.58
N GLU A 235 27.86 30.02 18.51
CA GLU A 235 26.94 29.69 19.62
C GLU A 235 25.66 28.97 19.15
N LYS A 236 25.16 29.29 17.95
CA LYS A 236 24.02 28.60 17.31
C LYS A 236 24.33 27.12 17.01
N HIS A 237 25.54 26.81 16.60
CA HIS A 237 25.94 25.41 16.33
C HIS A 237 26.12 24.61 17.63
N LYS A 238 26.56 25.25 18.70
CA LYS A 238 26.63 24.63 20.03
C LYS A 238 25.22 24.27 20.56
N GLN A 239 24.27 25.19 20.38
CA GLN A 239 22.86 24.92 20.73
C GLN A 239 22.25 23.80 19.88
N LEU A 240 22.56 23.76 18.58
CA LEU A 240 22.10 22.69 17.68
C LEU A 240 22.69 21.32 18.07
N ASN A 241 24.00 21.28 18.37
CA ASN A 241 24.66 20.05 18.82
C ASN A 241 24.13 19.57 20.18
N SER A 242 23.80 20.47 21.11
CA SER A 242 23.17 20.11 22.37
C SER A 242 21.78 19.54 22.16
N HIS A 243 21.02 20.06 21.18
CA HIS A 243 19.68 19.54 20.82
C HIS A 243 19.75 18.16 20.16
N ILE A 244 20.71 17.95 19.26
CA ILE A 244 20.98 16.67 18.62
C ILE A 244 21.42 15.64 19.67
N SER A 245 22.36 15.99 20.52
CA SER A 245 22.85 15.13 21.61
C SER A 245 21.74 14.73 22.58
N ASN A 246 20.86 15.66 22.95
CA ASN A 246 19.70 15.34 23.81
C ASN A 246 18.67 14.42 23.12
N ARG A 247 18.47 14.54 21.82
CA ARG A 247 17.62 13.64 21.05
C ARG A 247 18.22 12.25 20.92
N LEU A 248 19.52 12.16 20.66
CA LEU A 248 20.26 10.90 20.61
C LEU A 248 20.23 10.19 21.95
N LYS A 249 20.38 10.89 23.08
CA LYS A 249 20.22 10.32 24.42
C LYS A 249 18.83 9.74 24.65
N LYS A 250 17.77 10.39 24.15
CA LYS A 250 16.40 9.87 24.23
C LYS A 250 16.18 8.63 23.35
N VAL A 251 16.78 8.62 22.16
CA VAL A 251 16.76 7.46 21.27
C VAL A 251 17.51 6.30 21.90
N LYS A 252 18.70 6.54 22.48
CA LYS A 252 19.45 5.53 23.19
C LYS A 252 18.67 4.96 24.38
N ALA A 253 18.07 5.80 25.20
CA ALA A 253 17.24 5.35 26.33
C ALA A 253 16.04 4.51 25.87
N PHE A 254 15.44 4.82 24.71
CA PHE A 254 14.34 4.02 24.14
C PHE A 254 14.85 2.67 23.61
N VAL A 255 16.02 2.67 22.97
CA VAL A 255 16.67 1.42 22.51
C VAL A 255 17.06 0.56 23.70
N ASP A 256 17.63 1.14 24.77
CA ASP A 256 17.97 0.41 26.00
C ASP A 256 16.73 -0.19 26.69
N LEU A 257 15.58 0.50 26.63
CA LEU A 257 14.29 -0.02 27.08
C LEU A 257 13.82 -1.23 26.25
N LEU A 258 13.97 -1.17 24.93
CA LEU A 258 13.63 -2.27 24.02
C LEU A 258 14.55 -3.48 24.20
N LEU A 259 15.84 -3.24 24.48
CA LEU A 259 16.84 -4.30 24.70
C LEU A 259 16.66 -5.01 26.05
N ASN A 260 16.07 -4.33 27.03
CA ASN A 260 15.78 -4.88 28.35
C ASN A 260 14.41 -5.57 28.44
N ASP A 261 13.60 -5.53 27.37
CA ASP A 261 12.33 -6.24 27.30
C ASP A 261 12.56 -7.67 26.81
N ASN A 262 12.67 -8.59 27.75
CA ASN A 262 12.86 -10.03 27.51
C ASN A 262 11.72 -10.70 26.73
N SER A 263 10.66 -9.97 26.37
CA SER A 263 9.55 -10.46 25.54
C SER A 263 9.77 -10.26 24.05
N LEU A 264 10.83 -9.54 23.65
CA LEU A 264 11.15 -9.21 22.26
C LEU A 264 12.40 -9.98 21.78
N GLU A 265 12.21 -10.97 20.94
CA GLU A 265 13.30 -11.58 20.15
C GLU A 265 13.75 -10.64 19.02
N LEU A 266 14.72 -9.79 19.31
CA LEU A 266 15.33 -8.93 18.29
C LEU A 266 16.47 -9.67 17.57
N PRO A 267 16.58 -9.61 16.24
CA PRO A 267 17.68 -10.22 15.50
C PRO A 267 19.03 -9.65 15.94
N ASN A 268 20.02 -10.49 16.20
CA ASN A 268 21.37 -10.09 16.63
C ASN A 268 22.06 -9.06 15.71
N ASN A 269 21.70 -9.00 14.43
CA ASN A 269 22.18 -8.01 13.48
C ASN A 269 21.59 -6.62 13.70
N PHE A 270 20.39 -6.53 14.22
CA PHE A 270 19.69 -5.26 14.45
C PHE A 270 20.35 -4.47 15.59
N ILE A 271 20.69 -5.15 16.66
CA ILE A 271 21.40 -4.57 17.82
C ILE A 271 22.77 -4.01 17.40
N LYS A 272 23.54 -4.78 16.62
CA LYS A 272 24.84 -4.34 16.11
C LYS A 272 24.75 -3.12 15.18
N GLN A 273 23.74 -3.04 14.35
CA GLN A 273 23.55 -1.91 13.45
C GLN A 273 23.15 -0.63 14.20
N ILE A 274 22.34 -0.74 15.24
CA ILE A 274 21.96 0.40 16.09
C ILE A 274 23.17 0.90 16.88
N ASP A 275 23.98 0.03 17.47
CA ASP A 275 25.20 0.41 18.19
C ASP A 275 26.23 1.08 17.28
N LEU A 276 26.40 0.60 16.05
CA LEU A 276 27.24 1.26 15.05
C LEU A 276 26.73 2.66 14.69
N MET A 277 25.43 2.80 14.44
CA MET A 277 24.83 4.12 14.13
C MET A 277 24.92 5.11 15.28
N ILE A 278 24.79 4.64 16.53
CA ILE A 278 24.91 5.51 17.71
C ILE A 278 26.37 5.94 17.92
N ASN A 279 27.34 5.04 17.71
CA ASN A 279 28.76 5.33 17.90
C ASN A 279 29.41 6.11 16.74
N GLU A 280 28.83 6.12 15.54
CA GLU A 280 29.31 6.96 14.43
C GLU A 280 28.81 8.41 14.50
N VAL A 281 27.81 8.72 15.33
CA VAL A 281 27.17 10.05 15.43
C VAL A 281 27.51 10.76 16.74
N ILE A 282 28.11 10.09 17.71
CA ILE A 282 28.65 10.66 18.95
C ILE A 282 30.14 10.99 18.79
#